data_06df10a457107da5235f419063d99a85
#
_entry.id   06df10a457107da5235f419063d99a85
#
_cell.length_a   1.000
_cell.length_b   1.000
_cell.length_c   1.000
_cell.angle_alpha   90.00
_cell.angle_beta   90.00
_cell.angle_gamma   90.00
#
_symmetry.space_group_name_H-M   'P 1'
#
loop_
_entity.id
_entity.type
_entity.pdbx_description
1 polymer ?
#
loop_
_entity_poly.entity_id
_entity_poly.type
_entity_poly.pdbx_seq_one_letter_code
_entity_poly.pdbx_strand_id
1 'polypeptide(L)'
;NAIYTNKMAKTIIKYIKYIKGGLDVRRKFKLVALTTAMVMTAAAVMGCGSQSGDGGTAAPEEKNTENNVESSVESGSEESGEVDVFARYDEPVEISSVKNLGAGMQFPEGDSLEDNVWTRYYEEALNIKVNWVWSTNTEQYAQKVNIAITSDDIPDVMQVNASQLKMMYDNGQIMDVTEVAEANLAPFTKEVLNSDGGLAMQAATFDGRLYAIPKIGSPLMTAKVLWVRTDWLDNLGLELPETVEDMRNIAEAFTTQDPDGNGVDDTYGLAVYKDLYGSGYADLTGFFNAYNAYPGIWVDKGDEVVWGGIQPEVKDAMAALHEMYAAGQIDPEFGVKDANKVNEDVSAGRCGMMFGDFWNMAWINDAKIKDPSFEWVPVAIPSLDGTTPAKAQLSASTVDFYVISADCEHPEAVIKMLNLQLEKSYGETAEPEVYNITPEGFGTYQYPVVSIEPPMKNFTAAQKVTAVINGEADPDTLNDEERGYYEMACKSLDGDHKDNNWHQLKMYGPGGALGVIYDNYWVSGNVVNDAYYAAPTEAMAEMLPTLKKQQLQDYTNIILEGDLDKFDSFVANWNQLG
;
A
#
# COMPACT_ATOMS: atom_id res chain seq x y z
N ASN A 1 -16.09 -25.56 -31.41
CA ASN A 1 -14.73 -25.63 -30.84
C ASN A 1 -13.67 -24.90 -31.69
N ALA A 2 -13.63 -24.96 -33.04
CA ALA A 2 -12.62 -24.30 -33.86
C ALA A 2 -12.79 -22.77 -33.99
N ILE A 3 -14.02 -22.26 -33.85
CA ILE A 3 -14.32 -20.82 -33.90
C ILE A 3 -13.97 -20.15 -32.57
N TYR A 4 -14.13 -20.85 -31.45
CA TYR A 4 -13.79 -20.38 -30.10
C TYR A 4 -12.28 -20.27 -29.89
N THR A 5 -11.51 -21.30 -30.31
CA THR A 5 -10.04 -21.28 -30.28
C THR A 5 -9.44 -20.15 -31.11
N ASN A 6 -10.06 -19.79 -32.24
CA ASN A 6 -9.57 -18.73 -33.11
C ASN A 6 -9.86 -17.31 -32.57
N LYS A 7 -10.95 -17.13 -31.79
CA LYS A 7 -11.29 -15.86 -31.14
C LYS A 7 -10.43 -15.64 -29.89
N MET A 8 -10.22 -16.70 -29.12
CA MET A 8 -9.32 -16.70 -27.95
C MET A 8 -7.87 -16.46 -28.36
N ALA A 9 -7.39 -17.14 -29.41
CA ALA A 9 -6.06 -16.90 -29.97
C ALA A 9 -5.88 -15.46 -30.48
N LYS A 10 -6.92 -14.85 -31.07
CA LYS A 10 -6.84 -13.44 -31.52
C LYS A 10 -6.82 -12.45 -30.35
N THR A 11 -7.56 -12.71 -29.29
CA THR A 11 -7.58 -11.88 -28.07
C THR A 11 -6.25 -12.01 -27.34
N ILE A 12 -5.74 -13.21 -27.16
CA ILE A 12 -4.43 -13.48 -26.58
C ILE A 12 -3.31 -12.88 -27.45
N ILE A 13 -3.38 -12.97 -28.78
CA ILE A 13 -2.41 -12.39 -29.71
C ILE A 13 -2.49 -10.85 -29.68
N LYS A 14 -3.69 -10.25 -29.56
CA LYS A 14 -3.86 -8.79 -29.40
C LYS A 14 -3.25 -8.34 -28.06
N TYR A 15 -3.48 -9.08 -26.98
CA TYR A 15 -2.91 -8.84 -25.64
C TYR A 15 -1.39 -9.04 -25.61
N ILE A 16 -0.88 -10.12 -26.25
CA ILE A 16 0.57 -10.38 -26.40
C ILE A 16 1.24 -9.32 -27.29
N LYS A 17 0.56 -8.77 -28.29
CA LYS A 17 1.09 -7.64 -29.07
C LYS A 17 1.21 -6.38 -28.23
N TYR A 18 0.24 -6.11 -27.38
CA TYR A 18 0.29 -5.02 -26.38
C TYR A 18 1.49 -5.17 -25.45
N ILE A 19 1.66 -6.37 -24.88
CA ILE A 19 2.79 -6.68 -23.98
C ILE A 19 4.14 -6.68 -24.72
N LYS A 20 4.19 -7.17 -25.97
CA LYS A 20 5.44 -7.21 -26.77
C LYS A 20 5.90 -5.83 -27.24
N GLY A 21 5.00 -4.87 -27.45
CA GLY A 21 5.37 -3.47 -27.67
C GLY A 21 6.21 -2.91 -26.50
N GLY A 22 5.79 -3.17 -25.25
CA GLY A 22 6.55 -2.80 -24.07
C GLY A 22 7.86 -3.60 -23.86
N LEU A 23 7.88 -4.89 -24.26
CA LEU A 23 9.07 -5.74 -24.13
C LEU A 23 10.16 -5.46 -25.17
N ASP A 24 9.82 -4.98 -26.37
CA ASP A 24 10.81 -4.64 -27.40
C ASP A 24 11.57 -3.35 -27.05
N VAL A 25 10.94 -2.42 -26.35
CA VAL A 25 11.59 -1.24 -25.75
C VAL A 25 12.56 -1.70 -24.65
N ARG A 26 12.17 -2.64 -23.79
CA ARG A 26 13.03 -3.19 -22.72
C ARG A 26 14.25 -3.96 -23.24
N ARG A 27 14.14 -4.67 -24.36
CA ARG A 27 15.30 -5.34 -24.98
C ARG A 27 16.32 -4.34 -25.51
N LYS A 28 15.88 -3.21 -26.05
CA LYS A 28 16.77 -2.12 -26.51
C LYS A 28 17.46 -1.43 -25.31
N PHE A 29 16.76 -1.20 -24.21
CA PHE A 29 17.35 -0.63 -23.00
C PHE A 29 18.33 -1.59 -22.31
N LYS A 30 18.02 -2.89 -22.20
CA LYS A 30 18.99 -3.87 -21.67
C LYS A 30 20.25 -4.00 -22.52
N LEU A 31 20.16 -3.84 -23.83
CA LEU A 31 21.33 -3.85 -24.72
C LEU A 31 22.18 -2.58 -24.56
N VAL A 32 21.55 -1.42 -24.33
CA VAL A 32 22.25 -0.15 -24.08
C VAL A 32 22.91 -0.16 -22.68
N ALA A 33 22.23 -0.68 -21.66
CA ALA A 33 22.80 -0.81 -20.33
C ALA A 33 23.98 -1.80 -20.27
N LEU A 34 23.93 -2.91 -21.05
CA LEU A 34 25.03 -3.88 -21.13
C LEU A 34 26.24 -3.30 -21.88
N THR A 35 26.04 -2.46 -22.90
CA THR A 35 27.12 -1.80 -23.64
C THR A 35 27.79 -0.69 -22.82
N THR A 36 27.02 0.03 -21.98
CA THR A 36 27.58 1.07 -21.10
C THR A 36 28.38 0.47 -19.94
N ALA A 37 27.94 -0.68 -19.39
CA ALA A 37 28.68 -1.41 -18.36
C ALA A 37 30.00 -2.02 -18.87
N MET A 38 30.07 -2.48 -20.14
CA MET A 38 31.31 -3.00 -20.74
C MET A 38 32.34 -1.90 -21.05
N VAL A 39 31.91 -0.66 -21.28
CA VAL A 39 32.82 0.46 -21.53
C VAL A 39 33.43 0.97 -20.23
N MET A 40 32.76 0.90 -19.10
CA MET A 40 33.30 1.31 -17.80
C MET A 40 34.27 0.30 -17.16
N THR A 41 34.16 -1.00 -17.50
CA THR A 41 35.12 -2.02 -17.00
C THR A 41 36.43 -2.09 -17.79
N ALA A 42 36.52 -1.47 -18.98
CA ALA A 42 37.76 -1.42 -19.76
C ALA A 42 38.70 -0.24 -19.40
N ALA A 43 38.25 0.70 -18.56
CA ALA A 43 39.05 1.87 -18.16
C ALA A 43 39.79 1.70 -16.80
N ALA A 44 39.63 0.57 -16.10
CA ALA A 44 40.18 0.34 -14.76
C ALA A 44 41.42 -0.57 -14.72
N VAL A 45 42.01 -0.95 -15.86
CA VAL A 45 43.20 -1.82 -15.94
C VAL A 45 44.30 -1.16 -16.76
N MET A 46 44.83 -0.02 -16.32
CA MET A 46 46.17 0.44 -16.70
C MET A 46 46.67 1.42 -15.64
N GLY A 47 47.54 0.93 -14.80
CA GLY A 47 48.27 1.76 -13.82
C GLY A 47 49.05 0.90 -12.83
N CYS A 48 50.03 0.14 -13.35
CA CYS A 48 50.97 -0.59 -12.55
C CYS A 48 52.27 0.22 -12.44
N GLY A 49 52.95 0.14 -11.31
CA GLY A 49 54.34 0.61 -11.20
C GLY A 49 54.80 0.76 -9.76
N SER A 50 55.35 -0.30 -9.19
CA SER A 50 56.60 -0.56 -8.47
C SER A 50 57.15 0.56 -7.50
N GLN A 51 57.47 0.24 -6.24
CA GLN A 51 58.76 -0.29 -5.75
C GLN A 51 58.87 -0.24 -4.23
N SER A 52 59.16 -1.37 -3.65
CA SER A 52 60.16 -1.79 -2.65
C SER A 52 60.55 -0.92 -1.44
N GLY A 53 60.70 -1.64 -0.28
CA GLY A 53 61.56 -1.27 0.85
C GLY A 53 61.04 -1.76 2.20
N ASP A 54 61.32 -2.92 2.57
CA ASP A 54 62.15 -3.54 3.62
C ASP A 54 62.03 -2.97 5.07
N GLY A 55 61.97 -3.91 6.05
CA GLY A 55 62.25 -3.64 7.44
C GLY A 55 61.30 -4.32 8.45
N GLY A 56 61.54 -5.48 8.81
CA GLY A 56 61.43 -6.47 9.78
C GLY A 56 61.41 -5.98 11.26
N THR A 57 60.74 -6.76 12.10
CA THR A 57 61.25 -7.51 13.26
C THR A 57 60.12 -8.00 14.15
N ALA A 58 60.06 -9.32 14.27
CA ALA A 58 60.04 -10.19 15.46
C ALA A 58 58.99 -10.00 16.56
N ALA A 59 58.30 -11.10 16.78
CA ALA A 59 57.56 -11.48 18.00
C ALA A 59 58.49 -11.68 19.21
N PRO A 60 57.92 -11.79 20.43
CA PRO A 60 58.10 -13.08 21.12
C PRO A 60 56.81 -13.64 21.76
N GLU A 61 56.79 -14.96 21.74
CA GLU A 61 56.00 -15.86 22.59
C GLU A 61 56.40 -15.76 24.05
N GLU A 62 55.46 -15.91 24.98
CA GLU A 62 55.73 -16.59 26.28
C GLU A 62 54.48 -17.31 26.84
N LYS A 63 54.71 -18.48 27.15
CA LYS A 63 54.28 -19.72 27.76
C LYS A 63 53.36 -19.59 29.00
N ASN A 64 52.46 -20.59 29.00
CA ASN A 64 51.78 -21.33 30.08
C ASN A 64 52.38 -21.27 31.49
N THR A 65 51.46 -21.15 32.45
CA THR A 65 51.54 -21.99 33.67
C THR A 65 50.12 -22.28 34.19
N GLU A 66 49.83 -23.59 34.30
CA GLU A 66 48.70 -24.20 35.00
C GLU A 66 48.76 -23.89 36.49
N ASN A 67 47.63 -23.61 37.11
CA ASN A 67 47.39 -23.99 38.49
C ASN A 67 45.92 -24.39 38.71
N ASN A 68 45.77 -25.64 39.01
CA ASN A 68 44.57 -26.36 39.39
C ASN A 68 44.16 -25.96 40.82
N VAL A 69 42.94 -25.48 41.01
CA VAL A 69 42.26 -25.53 42.31
C VAL A 69 40.82 -25.98 42.06
N GLU A 70 40.54 -27.23 42.43
CA GLU A 70 39.19 -27.76 42.54
C GLU A 70 38.41 -26.95 43.61
N SER A 71 37.29 -26.41 43.21
CA SER A 71 36.22 -26.02 44.13
C SER A 71 34.91 -26.42 43.49
N SER A 72 34.29 -27.43 44.02
CA SER A 72 32.94 -27.89 43.72
C SER A 72 31.93 -26.80 44.00
N VAL A 73 31.34 -26.23 42.95
CA VAL A 73 30.08 -25.47 43.05
C VAL A 73 29.09 -26.18 42.11
N GLU A 74 27.99 -26.62 42.72
CA GLU A 74 26.83 -27.14 42.01
C GLU A 74 26.41 -26.16 40.93
N SER A 75 26.58 -26.53 39.68
CA SER A 75 26.05 -25.85 38.52
C SER A 75 24.58 -26.22 38.41
N GLY A 76 23.71 -25.38 38.95
CA GLY A 76 22.36 -25.30 38.44
C GLY A 76 22.43 -24.81 37.01
N SER A 77 22.25 -25.68 36.04
CA SER A 77 21.98 -25.31 34.67
C SER A 77 20.62 -24.62 34.66
N GLU A 78 20.60 -23.30 34.62
CA GLU A 78 19.48 -22.59 34.03
C GLU A 78 19.54 -22.93 32.53
N GLU A 79 18.74 -23.91 32.12
CA GLU A 79 18.29 -24.01 30.73
C GLU A 79 17.62 -22.67 30.43
N SER A 80 18.22 -21.86 29.59
CA SER A 80 17.52 -20.78 28.88
C SER A 80 16.52 -21.47 27.94
N GLY A 81 15.39 -21.89 28.48
CA GLY A 81 14.31 -22.43 27.69
C GLY A 81 13.85 -21.34 26.72
N GLU A 82 13.96 -21.63 25.43
CA GLU A 82 13.38 -20.83 24.36
C GLU A 82 11.88 -20.66 24.69
N VAL A 83 11.41 -19.41 24.83
CA VAL A 83 10.01 -19.12 25.15
C VAL A 83 9.15 -19.63 23.98
N ASP A 84 8.23 -20.54 24.25
CA ASP A 84 7.23 -20.93 23.25
C ASP A 84 6.25 -19.75 23.03
N VAL A 85 6.48 -19.04 21.93
CA VAL A 85 5.73 -17.82 21.57
C VAL A 85 4.27 -18.11 21.16
N PHE A 86 3.89 -19.40 21.04
CA PHE A 86 2.53 -19.88 20.79
C PHE A 86 1.95 -20.65 21.99
N ALA A 87 2.67 -20.73 23.12
CA ALA A 87 2.20 -21.48 24.29
C ALA A 87 0.84 -20.98 24.77
N ARG A 88 -0.07 -21.93 24.97
CA ARG A 88 -1.41 -21.72 25.53
C ARG A 88 -1.32 -21.43 27.02
N TYR A 89 -2.13 -20.50 27.52
CA TYR A 89 -2.25 -20.25 28.95
C TYR A 89 -3.00 -21.38 29.68
N ASP A 90 -2.55 -21.73 30.85
CA ASP A 90 -3.23 -22.73 31.72
C ASP A 90 -4.59 -22.21 32.21
N GLU A 91 -4.63 -20.95 32.66
CA GLU A 91 -5.84 -20.25 33.03
C GLU A 91 -6.28 -19.27 31.95
N PRO A 92 -7.58 -19.01 31.81
CA PRO A 92 -8.07 -18.03 30.81
C PRO A 92 -7.51 -16.63 31.08
N VAL A 93 -6.96 -15.99 30.02
CA VAL A 93 -6.54 -14.59 30.04
C VAL A 93 -7.61 -13.78 29.31
N GLU A 94 -8.04 -12.67 29.89
CA GLU A 94 -8.97 -11.74 29.26
C GLU A 94 -8.19 -10.51 28.76
N ILE A 95 -8.40 -10.13 27.48
CA ILE A 95 -7.81 -8.94 26.86
C ILE A 95 -8.94 -8.04 26.38
N SER A 96 -8.98 -6.84 26.92
CA SER A 96 -9.93 -5.80 26.50
C SER A 96 -9.41 -5.03 25.28
N SER A 97 -10.30 -4.72 24.35
CA SER A 97 -9.95 -3.96 23.14
C SER A 97 -11.12 -3.16 22.60
N VAL A 98 -10.86 -2.41 21.53
CA VAL A 98 -11.85 -1.62 20.79
C VAL A 98 -11.73 -1.89 19.29
N LYS A 99 -12.82 -1.71 18.54
CA LYS A 99 -12.81 -2.06 17.10
C LYS A 99 -13.30 -0.94 16.20
N ASN A 100 -12.52 -0.68 15.17
CA ASN A 100 -12.95 0.07 13.99
C ASN A 100 -13.69 -0.89 13.03
N LEU A 101 -14.98 -0.67 12.84
CA LEU A 101 -15.80 -1.39 11.88
C LEU A 101 -15.72 -0.69 10.53
N GLY A 102 -14.79 -1.11 9.68
CA GLY A 102 -14.65 -0.60 8.31
C GLY A 102 -15.93 -0.76 7.50
N ALA A 103 -16.15 0.12 6.51
CA ALA A 103 -17.39 0.17 5.72
C ALA A 103 -17.73 -1.14 4.98
N GLY A 104 -16.75 -2.00 4.72
CA GLY A 104 -16.95 -3.30 4.06
C GLY A 104 -16.96 -4.50 5.00
N MET A 105 -16.83 -4.30 6.31
CA MET A 105 -16.80 -5.41 7.26
C MET A 105 -18.18 -6.05 7.39
N GLN A 106 -18.26 -7.33 7.07
CA GLN A 106 -19.46 -8.17 7.17
C GLN A 106 -19.09 -9.48 7.86
N PHE A 107 -20.04 -10.08 8.55
CA PHE A 107 -19.87 -11.36 9.22
C PHE A 107 -20.71 -12.44 8.55
N PRO A 108 -20.24 -13.70 8.48
CA PRO A 108 -21.07 -14.84 8.10
C PRO A 108 -22.32 -14.96 8.99
N GLU A 109 -23.33 -15.68 8.51
CA GLU A 109 -24.55 -15.95 9.31
C GLU A 109 -24.19 -16.67 10.62
N GLY A 110 -24.56 -16.06 11.73
CA GLY A 110 -24.29 -16.57 13.08
C GLY A 110 -23.03 -16.02 13.73
N ASP A 111 -22.15 -15.38 12.97
CA ASP A 111 -20.95 -14.72 13.51
C ASP A 111 -21.23 -13.26 13.89
N SER A 112 -20.43 -12.74 14.79
CA SER A 112 -20.45 -11.35 15.25
C SER A 112 -19.02 -10.84 15.56
N LEU A 113 -18.90 -9.61 16.04
CA LEU A 113 -17.62 -9.10 16.50
C LEU A 113 -17.09 -9.92 17.71
N GLU A 114 -18.00 -10.32 18.60
CA GLU A 114 -17.69 -11.03 19.84
C GLU A 114 -17.45 -12.53 19.62
N ASP A 115 -18.11 -13.12 18.61
CA ASP A 115 -18.04 -14.56 18.29
C ASP A 115 -17.81 -14.75 16.80
N ASN A 116 -16.57 -14.96 16.40
CA ASN A 116 -16.14 -15.18 15.03
C ASN A 116 -14.95 -16.14 14.98
N VAL A 117 -14.49 -16.46 13.77
CA VAL A 117 -13.38 -17.41 13.59
C VAL A 117 -12.13 -17.04 14.40
N TRP A 118 -11.80 -15.75 14.54
CA TRP A 118 -10.61 -15.31 15.26
C TRP A 118 -10.78 -15.35 16.78
N THR A 119 -11.90 -14.90 17.31
CA THR A 119 -12.15 -14.93 18.76
C THR A 119 -12.22 -16.37 19.28
N ARG A 120 -12.87 -17.26 18.50
CA ARG A 120 -12.89 -18.70 18.80
C ARG A 120 -11.48 -19.31 18.77
N TYR A 121 -10.66 -18.93 17.79
CA TYR A 121 -9.32 -19.48 17.65
C TYR A 121 -8.37 -18.95 18.72
N TYR A 122 -8.48 -17.70 19.16
CA TYR A 122 -7.72 -17.19 20.31
C TYR A 122 -8.05 -17.98 21.61
N GLU A 123 -9.31 -18.30 21.82
CA GLU A 123 -9.71 -19.10 22.99
C GLU A 123 -9.21 -20.55 22.88
N GLU A 124 -9.32 -21.17 21.72
CA GLU A 124 -8.87 -22.55 21.49
C GLU A 124 -7.34 -22.67 21.58
N ALA A 125 -6.60 -21.88 20.82
CA ALA A 125 -5.15 -22.01 20.68
C ALA A 125 -4.37 -21.41 21.85
N LEU A 126 -4.82 -20.28 22.40
CA LEU A 126 -4.09 -19.51 23.40
C LEU A 126 -4.79 -19.45 24.78
N ASN A 127 -6.05 -19.83 24.90
CA ASN A 127 -6.91 -19.59 26.08
C ASN A 127 -7.06 -18.09 26.40
N ILE A 128 -7.16 -17.25 25.33
CA ILE A 128 -7.37 -15.81 25.44
C ILE A 128 -8.80 -15.48 25.05
N LYS A 129 -9.51 -14.73 25.90
CA LYS A 129 -10.83 -14.16 25.65
C LYS A 129 -10.72 -12.69 25.33
N VAL A 130 -11.39 -12.27 24.26
CA VAL A 130 -11.42 -10.86 23.86
C VAL A 130 -12.67 -10.19 24.41
N ASN A 131 -12.47 -9.09 25.12
CA ASN A 131 -13.54 -8.23 25.62
C ASN A 131 -13.58 -6.92 24.82
N TRP A 132 -14.57 -6.76 23.95
CA TRP A 132 -14.75 -5.53 23.16
C TRP A 132 -15.45 -4.46 23.99
N VAL A 133 -14.68 -3.47 24.50
CA VAL A 133 -15.22 -2.37 25.32
C VAL A 133 -16.18 -1.50 24.52
N TRP A 134 -15.83 -1.20 23.26
CA TRP A 134 -16.70 -0.54 22.30
C TRP A 134 -16.23 -0.81 20.86
N SER A 135 -17.16 -0.61 19.91
CA SER A 135 -16.88 -0.56 18.48
C SER A 135 -17.54 0.65 17.85
N THR A 136 -17.03 1.09 16.68
CA THR A 136 -17.63 2.20 15.93
C THR A 136 -17.14 2.18 14.47
N ASN A 137 -17.75 2.97 13.60
CA ASN A 137 -17.31 3.13 12.22
C ASN A 137 -16.01 3.96 12.13
N THR A 138 -15.37 3.92 10.97
CA THR A 138 -14.09 4.58 10.70
C THR A 138 -14.13 6.09 10.94
N GLU A 139 -15.23 6.76 10.58
CA GLU A 139 -15.35 8.22 10.73
C GLU A 139 -15.32 8.69 12.19
N GLN A 140 -15.84 7.87 13.09
CA GLN A 140 -15.95 8.19 14.52
C GLN A 140 -14.81 7.60 15.35
N TYR A 141 -14.03 6.66 14.79
CA TYR A 141 -13.05 5.91 15.55
C TYR A 141 -11.99 6.80 16.21
N ALA A 142 -11.32 7.65 15.43
CA ALA A 142 -10.28 8.54 15.95
C ALA A 142 -10.79 9.48 17.05
N GLN A 143 -12.04 9.95 16.93
CA GLN A 143 -12.67 10.79 17.95
C GLN A 143 -12.93 10.01 19.25
N LYS A 144 -13.43 8.77 19.16
CA LYS A 144 -13.64 7.92 20.34
C LYS A 144 -12.33 7.57 21.05
N VAL A 145 -11.27 7.29 20.27
CA VAL A 145 -9.92 7.09 20.80
C VAL A 145 -9.45 8.34 21.57
N ASN A 146 -9.62 9.55 21.02
CA ASN A 146 -9.27 10.78 21.73
C ASN A 146 -10.05 10.95 23.06
N ILE A 147 -11.31 10.52 23.10
CA ILE A 147 -12.11 10.53 24.34
C ILE A 147 -11.52 9.54 25.35
N ALA A 148 -11.20 8.31 24.94
CA ALA A 148 -10.60 7.31 25.81
C ALA A 148 -9.26 7.80 26.40
N ILE A 149 -8.38 8.40 25.57
CA ILE A 149 -7.12 9.00 26.01
C ILE A 149 -7.34 10.10 27.03
N THR A 150 -8.29 11.00 26.77
CA THR A 150 -8.56 12.16 27.64
C THR A 150 -9.22 11.77 28.97
N SER A 151 -10.06 10.72 28.97
CA SER A 151 -10.71 10.19 30.17
C SER A 151 -9.90 9.15 30.94
N ASP A 152 -8.74 8.76 30.39
CA ASP A 152 -7.89 7.69 30.92
C ASP A 152 -8.62 6.33 31.03
N ASP A 153 -9.59 6.10 30.14
CA ASP A 153 -10.36 4.85 30.03
C ASP A 153 -9.83 4.02 28.86
N ILE A 154 -8.63 3.47 29.04
CA ILE A 154 -7.83 2.83 28.00
C ILE A 154 -7.94 1.31 28.13
N PRO A 155 -8.38 0.57 27.08
CA PRO A 155 -8.36 -0.89 27.09
C PRO A 155 -6.93 -1.45 27.04
N ASP A 156 -6.76 -2.74 27.30
CA ASP A 156 -5.45 -3.40 27.28
C ASP A 156 -4.70 -3.18 25.97
N VAL A 157 -5.41 -3.24 24.84
CA VAL A 157 -4.82 -2.95 23.53
C VAL A 157 -5.75 -2.11 22.67
N MET A 158 -5.18 -1.14 21.96
CA MET A 158 -5.94 -0.24 21.09
C MET A 158 -5.09 0.19 19.87
N GLN A 159 -5.74 0.29 18.69
CA GLN A 159 -5.11 0.89 17.52
C GLN A 159 -5.19 2.42 17.62
N VAL A 160 -4.06 3.10 17.37
CA VAL A 160 -3.94 4.56 17.43
C VAL A 160 -3.13 5.08 16.25
N ASN A 161 -3.31 6.35 15.87
CA ASN A 161 -2.43 7.02 14.92
C ASN A 161 -1.17 7.60 15.62
N ALA A 162 -0.21 8.09 14.83
CA ALA A 162 1.06 8.61 15.35
C ALA A 162 0.91 9.77 16.34
N SER A 163 -0.08 10.67 16.15
CA SER A 163 -0.34 11.79 17.09
C SER A 163 -0.89 11.28 18.43
N GLN A 164 -1.80 10.30 18.38
CA GLN A 164 -2.36 9.66 19.57
C GLN A 164 -1.30 8.85 20.31
N LEU A 165 -0.45 8.10 19.58
CA LEU A 165 0.70 7.39 20.15
C LEU A 165 1.60 8.34 20.95
N LYS A 166 1.99 9.48 20.34
CA LYS A 166 2.83 10.48 21.03
C LYS A 166 2.15 11.04 22.27
N MET A 167 0.86 11.38 22.17
CA MET A 167 0.08 11.89 23.32
C MET A 167 0.04 10.89 24.46
N MET A 168 -0.23 9.61 24.19
CA MET A 168 -0.29 8.55 25.20
C MET A 168 1.07 8.28 25.83
N TYR A 169 2.16 8.34 25.02
CA TYR A 169 3.53 8.25 25.53
C TYR A 169 3.84 9.39 26.51
N ASP A 170 3.54 10.64 26.11
CA ASP A 170 3.81 11.82 26.95
C ASP A 170 3.01 11.81 28.26
N ASN A 171 1.82 11.22 28.25
CA ASN A 171 0.97 11.05 29.43
C ASN A 171 1.34 9.84 30.29
N GLY A 172 2.24 8.96 29.83
CA GLY A 172 2.60 7.72 30.55
C GLY A 172 1.49 6.66 30.59
N GLN A 173 0.58 6.67 29.60
CA GLN A 173 -0.60 5.81 29.53
C GLN A 173 -0.33 4.48 28.83
N ILE A 174 0.84 4.30 28.21
CA ILE A 174 1.22 3.10 27.46
C ILE A 174 2.49 2.48 28.00
N MET A 175 2.59 1.18 27.84
CA MET A 175 3.69 0.37 28.36
C MET A 175 4.92 0.43 27.44
N ASP A 176 6.11 0.43 28.04
CA ASP A 176 7.34 0.04 27.35
C ASP A 176 7.29 -1.47 27.06
N VAL A 177 7.17 -1.82 25.79
CA VAL A 177 7.02 -3.21 25.34
C VAL A 177 8.32 -3.81 24.80
N THR A 178 9.46 -3.15 24.96
CA THR A 178 10.74 -3.57 24.38
C THR A 178 11.08 -5.03 24.75
N GLU A 179 11.10 -5.35 26.04
CA GLU A 179 11.49 -6.68 26.53
C GLU A 179 10.40 -7.73 26.23
N VAL A 180 9.13 -7.33 26.31
CA VAL A 180 7.99 -8.19 25.98
C VAL A 180 8.02 -8.58 24.51
N ALA A 181 8.24 -7.61 23.62
CA ALA A 181 8.32 -7.84 22.18
C ALA A 181 9.56 -8.69 21.82
N GLU A 182 10.73 -8.39 22.41
CA GLU A 182 11.96 -9.16 22.18
C GLU A 182 11.81 -10.62 22.54
N ALA A 183 11.15 -10.91 23.68
CA ALA A 183 10.97 -12.26 24.18
C ALA A 183 9.87 -13.05 23.46
N ASN A 184 8.81 -12.40 22.98
CA ASN A 184 7.59 -13.08 22.54
C ASN A 184 7.29 -12.97 21.05
N LEU A 185 7.94 -12.10 20.26
CA LEU A 185 7.75 -12.06 18.81
C LEU A 185 8.30 -13.32 18.13
N ALA A 186 7.47 -13.98 17.34
CA ALA A 186 7.90 -15.10 16.49
C ALA A 186 8.90 -14.64 15.42
N PRO A 187 9.78 -15.53 14.90
CA PRO A 187 10.74 -15.18 13.85
C PRO A 187 10.09 -14.54 12.62
N PHE A 188 8.98 -15.09 12.14
CA PHE A 188 8.23 -14.57 11.01
C PHE A 188 7.62 -13.18 11.31
N THR A 189 7.09 -12.98 12.51
CA THR A 189 6.56 -11.66 12.93
C THR A 189 7.67 -10.61 13.00
N LYS A 190 8.87 -10.99 13.49
CA LYS A 190 10.06 -10.11 13.49
C LYS A 190 10.49 -9.75 12.06
N GLU A 191 10.48 -10.71 11.14
CA GLU A 191 10.81 -10.49 9.72
C GLU A 191 9.85 -9.48 9.10
N VAL A 192 8.53 -9.67 9.27
CA VAL A 192 7.52 -8.77 8.72
C VAL A 192 7.62 -7.37 9.31
N LEU A 193 7.77 -7.23 10.63
CA LEU A 193 7.91 -5.93 11.30
C LEU A 193 9.17 -5.15 10.89
N ASN A 194 10.21 -5.82 10.39
CA ASN A 194 11.45 -5.20 9.92
C ASN A 194 11.58 -5.15 8.39
N SER A 195 10.53 -5.49 7.66
CA SER A 195 10.55 -5.59 6.19
C SER A 195 10.80 -4.27 5.46
N ASP A 196 10.56 -3.13 6.13
CA ASP A 196 10.85 -1.78 5.64
C ASP A 196 12.24 -1.25 6.07
N GLY A 197 13.11 -2.14 6.57
CA GLY A 197 14.42 -1.75 7.12
C GLY A 197 14.35 -1.22 8.55
N GLY A 198 13.23 -1.45 9.26
CA GLY A 198 13.01 -1.07 10.66
C GLY A 198 12.47 0.35 10.85
N LEU A 199 12.05 1.03 9.79
CA LEU A 199 11.52 2.41 9.86
C LEU A 199 10.22 2.47 10.68
N ALA A 200 9.32 1.51 10.49
CA ALA A 200 8.08 1.42 11.27
C ALA A 200 8.36 1.18 12.76
N MET A 201 9.31 0.30 13.07
CA MET A 201 9.75 0.06 14.46
C MET A 201 10.39 1.32 15.06
N GLN A 202 11.17 2.06 14.29
CA GLN A 202 11.73 3.34 14.73
C GLN A 202 10.64 4.37 15.04
N ALA A 203 9.57 4.46 14.24
CA ALA A 203 8.44 5.36 14.46
C ALA A 203 7.66 5.04 15.76
N ALA A 204 7.72 3.80 16.25
CA ALA A 204 7.14 3.34 17.51
C ALA A 204 8.10 3.42 18.72
N THR A 205 9.34 3.97 18.52
CA THR A 205 10.41 4.00 19.51
C THR A 205 10.61 5.41 20.05
N PHE A 206 10.54 5.57 21.38
CA PHE A 206 10.82 6.82 22.09
C PHE A 206 11.94 6.56 23.11
N ASP A 207 12.90 7.46 23.17
CA ASP A 207 14.08 7.37 24.08
C ASP A 207 14.81 6.01 24.00
N GLY A 208 14.82 5.39 22.80
CA GLY A 208 15.46 4.11 22.54
C GLY A 208 14.69 2.88 23.04
N ARG A 209 13.41 3.03 23.44
CA ARG A 209 12.52 1.99 23.92
C ARG A 209 11.27 1.91 23.05
N LEU A 210 10.74 0.71 22.82
CA LEU A 210 9.55 0.45 22.01
C LEU A 210 8.28 0.62 22.85
N TYR A 211 7.35 1.49 22.40
CA TYR A 211 6.09 1.79 23.09
C TYR A 211 4.84 1.37 22.32
N ALA A 212 5.00 0.84 21.13
CA ALA A 212 3.88 0.31 20.35
C ALA A 212 4.36 -0.73 19.33
N ILE A 213 3.44 -1.56 18.86
CA ILE A 213 3.66 -2.44 17.71
C ILE A 213 3.14 -1.71 16.47
N PRO A 214 3.99 -1.39 15.47
CA PRO A 214 3.53 -0.73 14.26
C PRO A 214 2.63 -1.67 13.45
N LYS A 215 1.51 -1.13 12.97
CA LYS A 215 0.64 -1.82 12.01
C LYS A 215 1.24 -1.65 10.62
N ILE A 216 2.23 -2.47 10.33
CA ILE A 216 2.96 -2.40 9.07
C ILE A 216 2.09 -2.89 7.90
N GLY A 217 2.16 -2.18 6.81
CA GLY A 217 1.53 -2.51 5.53
C GLY A 217 2.49 -2.31 4.37
N SER A 218 1.99 -2.39 3.14
CA SER A 218 2.80 -2.17 1.95
C SER A 218 2.70 -0.72 1.46
N PRO A 219 3.75 0.10 1.57
CA PRO A 219 3.77 1.42 0.95
C PRO A 219 3.46 1.36 -0.55
N LEU A 220 3.96 0.34 -1.21
CA LEU A 220 3.79 0.15 -2.66
C LEU A 220 2.32 -0.04 -3.08
N MET A 221 1.44 -0.49 -2.17
CA MET A 221 0.00 -0.59 -2.41
C MET A 221 -0.68 0.79 -2.54
N THR A 222 -0.02 1.86 -2.12
CA THR A 222 -0.54 3.24 -2.24
C THR A 222 -0.17 3.89 -3.57
N ALA A 223 0.68 3.24 -4.38
CA ALA A 223 1.06 3.71 -5.70
C ALA A 223 -0.14 3.71 -6.65
N LYS A 224 -0.35 4.83 -7.36
CA LYS A 224 -1.46 4.98 -8.30
C LYS A 224 -1.11 4.43 -9.67
N VAL A 225 -2.14 3.93 -10.35
CA VAL A 225 -2.12 3.67 -11.79
C VAL A 225 -3.12 4.59 -12.47
N LEU A 226 -2.97 4.79 -13.77
CA LEU A 226 -4.01 5.38 -14.59
C LEU A 226 -4.86 4.26 -15.19
N TRP A 227 -6.14 4.20 -14.80
CA TRP A 227 -7.12 3.33 -15.40
C TRP A 227 -7.73 3.98 -16.62
N VAL A 228 -7.82 3.24 -17.74
CA VAL A 228 -8.29 3.77 -19.04
C VAL A 228 -9.30 2.83 -19.67
N ARG A 229 -10.39 3.38 -20.23
CA ARG A 229 -11.43 2.69 -21.01
C ARG A 229 -10.86 2.27 -22.37
N THR A 230 -10.56 0.99 -22.55
CA THR A 230 -10.01 0.49 -23.82
C THR A 230 -11.06 0.25 -24.90
N ASP A 231 -12.28 -0.03 -24.51
CA ASP A 231 -13.41 -0.08 -25.47
C ASP A 231 -13.65 1.30 -26.12
N TRP A 232 -13.48 2.39 -25.38
CA TRP A 232 -13.54 3.75 -25.94
C TRP A 232 -12.34 4.10 -26.82
N LEU A 233 -11.14 3.68 -26.42
CA LEU A 233 -9.96 3.83 -27.28
C LEU A 233 -10.11 3.07 -28.59
N ASP A 234 -10.59 1.82 -28.55
CA ASP A 234 -10.85 1.00 -29.74
C ASP A 234 -11.90 1.68 -30.65
N ASN A 235 -12.98 2.26 -30.11
CA ASN A 235 -14.02 2.96 -30.87
C ASN A 235 -13.48 4.20 -31.59
N LEU A 236 -12.57 4.94 -30.96
CA LEU A 236 -11.99 6.16 -31.53
C LEU A 236 -10.69 5.91 -32.29
N GLY A 237 -10.14 4.67 -32.29
CA GLY A 237 -8.88 4.32 -32.94
C GLY A 237 -7.66 4.94 -32.26
N LEU A 238 -7.71 5.13 -30.94
CA LEU A 238 -6.63 5.69 -30.12
C LEU A 238 -5.81 4.58 -29.45
N GLU A 239 -4.56 4.88 -29.12
CA GLU A 239 -3.66 4.01 -28.36
C GLU A 239 -3.66 4.40 -26.88
N LEU A 240 -3.10 3.53 -26.01
CA LEU A 240 -2.92 3.83 -24.59
C LEU A 240 -1.95 5.00 -24.37
N PRO A 241 -2.17 5.86 -23.37
CA PRO A 241 -1.31 7.01 -23.13
C PRO A 241 0.06 6.58 -22.55
N GLU A 242 1.14 7.08 -23.12
CA GLU A 242 2.50 6.96 -22.60
C GLU A 242 2.97 8.28 -21.97
N THR A 243 2.41 9.40 -22.44
CA THR A 243 2.75 10.75 -21.99
C THR A 243 1.54 11.49 -21.40
N VAL A 244 1.82 12.54 -20.64
CA VAL A 244 0.78 13.48 -20.18
C VAL A 244 0.04 14.12 -21.36
N GLU A 245 0.73 14.41 -22.46
CA GLU A 245 0.11 14.94 -23.67
C GLU A 245 -0.87 13.94 -24.27
N ASP A 246 -0.50 12.65 -24.38
CA ASP A 246 -1.41 11.59 -24.86
C ASP A 246 -2.65 11.47 -23.97
N MET A 247 -2.46 11.46 -22.65
CA MET A 247 -3.55 11.40 -21.68
C MET A 247 -4.53 12.58 -21.86
N ARG A 248 -4.02 13.80 -22.05
CA ARG A 248 -4.85 15.00 -22.27
C ARG A 248 -5.59 14.95 -23.59
N ASN A 249 -4.93 14.48 -24.68
CA ASN A 249 -5.55 14.28 -25.99
C ASN A 249 -6.67 13.22 -25.92
N ILE A 250 -6.46 12.15 -25.18
CA ILE A 250 -7.49 11.12 -24.92
C ILE A 250 -8.65 11.71 -24.11
N ALA A 251 -8.36 12.52 -23.09
CA ALA A 251 -9.39 13.18 -22.31
C ALA A 251 -10.27 14.11 -23.17
N GLU A 252 -9.67 14.86 -24.09
CA GLU A 252 -10.39 15.67 -25.06
C GLU A 252 -11.25 14.82 -25.99
N ALA A 253 -10.69 13.74 -26.54
CA ALA A 253 -11.41 12.83 -27.43
C ALA A 253 -12.58 12.15 -26.71
N PHE A 254 -12.40 11.70 -25.49
CA PHE A 254 -13.46 11.09 -24.67
C PHE A 254 -14.57 12.08 -24.29
N THR A 255 -14.26 13.39 -24.25
CA THR A 255 -15.24 14.43 -23.97
C THR A 255 -16.00 14.89 -25.21
N THR A 256 -15.37 14.83 -26.40
CA THR A 256 -15.92 15.54 -27.59
C THR A 256 -16.29 14.65 -28.77
N GLN A 257 -15.94 13.33 -28.74
CA GLN A 257 -16.06 12.45 -29.91
C GLN A 257 -17.01 11.26 -29.68
N ASP A 258 -17.96 11.35 -28.75
CA ASP A 258 -18.96 10.30 -28.50
C ASP A 258 -18.33 8.88 -28.41
N PRO A 259 -17.45 8.62 -27.40
CA PRO A 259 -16.64 7.39 -27.37
C PRO A 259 -17.46 6.12 -27.13
N ASP A 260 -18.66 6.22 -26.55
CA ASP A 260 -19.58 5.10 -26.33
C ASP A 260 -20.56 4.90 -27.50
N GLY A 261 -20.60 5.83 -28.46
CA GLY A 261 -21.40 5.73 -29.67
C GLY A 261 -22.89 5.84 -29.45
N ASN A 262 -23.35 6.45 -28.33
CA ASN A 262 -24.76 6.55 -27.99
C ASN A 262 -25.45 7.78 -28.65
N GLY A 263 -24.70 8.68 -29.25
CA GLY A 263 -25.17 9.90 -29.93
C GLY A 263 -25.56 11.03 -28.98
N VAL A 264 -25.14 10.96 -27.73
CA VAL A 264 -25.40 11.97 -26.68
C VAL A 264 -24.05 12.52 -26.20
N ASP A 265 -23.97 13.82 -25.96
CA ASP A 265 -22.79 14.48 -25.41
C ASP A 265 -22.88 14.46 -23.87
N ASP A 266 -22.57 13.29 -23.25
CA ASP A 266 -22.72 13.03 -21.83
C ASP A 266 -21.49 12.33 -21.19
N THR A 267 -20.36 12.28 -21.93
CA THR A 267 -19.11 11.68 -21.49
C THR A 267 -18.04 12.71 -21.20
N TYR A 268 -17.10 12.38 -20.31
CA TYR A 268 -15.94 13.21 -19.98
C TYR A 268 -14.67 12.40 -19.76
N GLY A 269 -13.51 13.08 -19.84
CA GLY A 269 -12.22 12.43 -19.90
C GLY A 269 -11.71 11.85 -18.59
N LEU A 270 -11.72 12.62 -17.49
CA LEU A 270 -11.04 12.29 -16.23
C LEU A 270 -11.97 12.40 -15.03
N ALA A 271 -12.11 11.33 -14.28
CA ALA A 271 -12.83 11.31 -13.00
C ALA A 271 -12.01 11.97 -11.89
N VAL A 272 -12.66 12.87 -11.15
CA VAL A 272 -12.08 13.58 -10.01
C VAL A 272 -13.15 13.69 -8.92
N TYR A 273 -12.76 13.51 -7.66
CA TYR A 273 -13.65 13.67 -6.52
C TYR A 273 -13.24 14.89 -5.65
N LYS A 274 -14.14 15.32 -4.74
CA LYS A 274 -14.01 16.59 -4.00
C LYS A 274 -12.74 16.72 -3.15
N ASP A 275 -12.23 15.63 -2.60
CA ASP A 275 -11.05 15.65 -1.72
C ASP A 275 -9.72 15.54 -2.49
N LEU A 276 -9.77 15.52 -3.84
CA LEU A 276 -8.68 15.52 -4.81
C LEU A 276 -7.72 14.34 -4.68
N TYR A 277 -7.28 13.97 -3.49
CA TYR A 277 -6.31 12.89 -3.23
C TYR A 277 -6.56 12.23 -1.86
N GLY A 278 -6.01 11.02 -1.69
CA GLY A 278 -6.05 10.26 -0.43
C GLY A 278 -7.20 9.26 -0.28
N SER A 279 -8.12 9.13 -1.27
CA SER A 279 -9.19 8.12 -1.23
C SER A 279 -8.82 6.81 -1.91
N GLY A 280 -7.83 6.83 -2.81
CA GLY A 280 -7.48 5.70 -3.67
C GLY A 280 -8.43 5.46 -4.85
N TYR A 281 -9.55 6.19 -4.98
CA TYR A 281 -10.51 6.11 -6.08
C TYR A 281 -10.74 7.48 -6.71
N ALA A 282 -10.58 7.59 -8.02
CA ALA A 282 -10.59 8.86 -8.77
C ALA A 282 -9.65 9.92 -8.15
N ASP A 283 -8.48 9.49 -7.73
CA ASP A 283 -7.51 10.16 -6.87
C ASP A 283 -6.43 10.83 -7.71
N LEU A 284 -6.34 12.15 -7.66
CA LEU A 284 -5.40 12.92 -8.47
C LEU A 284 -3.92 12.78 -8.07
N THR A 285 -3.59 11.98 -7.04
CA THR A 285 -2.19 11.75 -6.66
C THR A 285 -1.33 11.35 -7.86
N GLY A 286 -1.81 10.41 -8.70
CA GLY A 286 -1.11 10.00 -9.92
C GLY A 286 -0.97 11.12 -10.94
N PHE A 287 -1.97 11.99 -11.04
CA PHE A 287 -1.88 13.17 -11.91
C PHE A 287 -0.79 14.14 -11.45
N PHE A 288 -0.76 14.46 -10.16
CA PHE A 288 0.32 15.28 -9.59
C PHE A 288 1.70 14.63 -9.80
N ASN A 289 1.81 13.32 -9.57
CA ASN A 289 3.05 12.59 -9.75
C ASN A 289 3.56 12.64 -11.22
N ALA A 290 2.67 12.66 -12.21
CA ALA A 290 3.03 12.87 -13.62
C ALA A 290 3.74 14.21 -13.85
N TYR A 291 3.43 15.22 -13.04
CA TYR A 291 4.08 16.54 -13.05
C TYR A 291 5.26 16.65 -12.05
N ASN A 292 5.74 15.54 -11.48
CA ASN A 292 6.76 15.50 -10.43
C ASN A 292 6.37 16.26 -9.15
N ALA A 293 5.09 16.44 -8.92
CA ALA A 293 4.52 17.01 -7.70
C ALA A 293 4.04 15.87 -6.78
N TYR A 294 4.31 15.98 -5.47
CA TYR A 294 4.05 14.92 -4.50
C TYR A 294 3.25 15.44 -3.30
N PRO A 295 2.00 15.90 -3.50
CA PRO A 295 1.18 16.43 -2.42
C PRO A 295 0.80 15.30 -1.46
N GLY A 296 0.80 15.59 -0.16
CA GLY A 296 0.36 14.64 0.86
C GLY A 296 1.50 13.87 1.55
N ILE A 297 2.74 13.97 1.06
CA ILE A 297 3.93 13.38 1.69
C ILE A 297 5.01 14.44 1.92
N TRP A 298 5.95 14.11 2.79
CA TRP A 298 7.19 14.85 2.97
C TRP A 298 8.23 14.34 1.97
N VAL A 299 8.91 15.25 1.30
CA VAL A 299 9.89 14.94 0.23
C VAL A 299 11.29 15.27 0.70
N ASP A 300 12.20 14.30 0.60
CA ASP A 300 13.62 14.50 0.82
C ASP A 300 14.24 15.22 -0.39
N LYS A 301 14.75 16.43 -0.17
CA LYS A 301 15.50 17.23 -1.17
C LYS A 301 17.01 17.12 -0.96
N GLY A 302 17.47 16.24 -0.08
CA GLY A 302 18.88 15.99 0.27
C GLY A 302 19.37 16.78 1.47
N ASP A 303 19.23 18.11 1.47
CA ASP A 303 19.63 18.97 2.59
C ASP A 303 18.48 19.25 3.57
N GLU A 304 17.26 19.05 3.13
CA GLU A 304 16.05 19.32 3.92
C GLU A 304 14.91 18.37 3.52
N VAL A 305 13.98 18.15 4.45
CA VAL A 305 12.71 17.46 4.20
C VAL A 305 11.61 18.51 4.13
N VAL A 306 10.88 18.55 3.01
CA VAL A 306 9.90 19.59 2.72
C VAL A 306 8.52 18.99 2.49
N TRP A 307 7.46 19.75 2.82
CA TRP A 307 6.11 19.33 2.49
C TRP A 307 5.89 19.38 0.97
N GLY A 308 5.52 18.25 0.37
CA GLY A 308 5.35 18.12 -1.08
C GLY A 308 4.24 18.98 -1.66
N GLY A 309 3.20 19.30 -0.86
CA GLY A 309 2.06 20.09 -1.31
C GLY A 309 2.32 21.59 -1.52
N ILE A 310 3.47 22.12 -1.08
CA ILE A 310 3.83 23.53 -1.32
C ILE A 310 4.97 23.69 -2.34
N GLN A 311 5.36 22.60 -3.02
CA GLN A 311 6.44 22.65 -3.99
C GLN A 311 5.96 23.28 -5.32
N PRO A 312 6.85 23.97 -6.05
CA PRO A 312 6.48 24.71 -7.27
C PRO A 312 5.92 23.82 -8.38
N GLU A 313 6.31 22.55 -8.45
CA GLU A 313 5.83 21.58 -9.44
C GLU A 313 4.31 21.36 -9.35
N VAL A 314 3.71 21.59 -8.18
CA VAL A 314 2.26 21.53 -7.97
C VAL A 314 1.52 22.57 -8.81
N LYS A 315 2.11 23.74 -9.01
CA LYS A 315 1.51 24.85 -9.77
C LYS A 315 1.26 24.47 -11.23
N ASP A 316 2.20 23.73 -11.85
CA ASP A 316 2.07 23.27 -13.24
C ASP A 316 0.95 22.22 -13.37
N ALA A 317 0.86 21.30 -12.42
CA ALA A 317 -0.24 20.32 -12.38
C ALA A 317 -1.60 21.00 -12.20
N MET A 318 -1.70 22.02 -11.33
CA MET A 318 -2.92 22.81 -11.13
C MET A 318 -3.34 23.56 -12.39
N ALA A 319 -2.37 24.14 -13.12
CA ALA A 319 -2.65 24.82 -14.38
C ALA A 319 -3.28 23.87 -15.39
N ALA A 320 -2.71 22.67 -15.52
CA ALA A 320 -3.23 21.64 -16.43
C ALA A 320 -4.62 21.14 -16.01
N LEU A 321 -4.86 20.95 -14.71
CA LEU A 321 -6.18 20.56 -14.20
C LEU A 321 -7.24 21.64 -14.46
N HIS A 322 -6.89 22.92 -14.30
CA HIS A 322 -7.79 24.01 -14.65
C HIS A 322 -8.13 24.02 -16.14
N GLU A 323 -7.14 23.85 -17.02
CA GLU A 323 -7.37 23.77 -18.47
C GLU A 323 -8.32 22.62 -18.83
N MET A 324 -8.12 21.44 -18.25
CA MET A 324 -8.99 20.28 -18.45
C MET A 324 -10.41 20.54 -17.91
N TYR A 325 -10.55 21.16 -16.73
CA TYR A 325 -11.83 21.54 -16.15
C TYR A 325 -12.56 22.55 -17.05
N ALA A 326 -11.89 23.61 -17.48
CA ALA A 326 -12.46 24.65 -18.35
C ALA A 326 -12.88 24.09 -19.73
N ALA A 327 -12.21 23.01 -20.20
CA ALA A 327 -12.56 22.31 -21.43
C ALA A 327 -13.67 21.25 -21.24
N GLY A 328 -14.24 21.09 -20.05
CA GLY A 328 -15.27 20.11 -19.76
C GLY A 328 -14.77 18.65 -19.67
N GLN A 329 -13.45 18.44 -19.59
CA GLN A 329 -12.85 17.11 -19.51
C GLN A 329 -12.91 16.54 -18.07
N ILE A 330 -13.32 17.33 -17.11
CA ILE A 330 -13.57 16.99 -15.71
C ILE A 330 -15.00 17.40 -15.38
N ASP A 331 -15.72 16.58 -14.60
CA ASP A 331 -17.07 16.87 -14.14
C ASP A 331 -17.13 18.26 -13.47
N PRO A 332 -18.03 19.17 -13.90
CA PRO A 332 -18.14 20.50 -13.31
C PRO A 332 -18.53 20.48 -11.83
N GLU A 333 -19.12 19.40 -11.33
CA GLU A 333 -19.54 19.24 -9.93
C GLU A 333 -18.53 18.46 -9.09
N PHE A 334 -17.30 18.18 -9.59
CA PHE A 334 -16.32 17.37 -8.87
C PHE A 334 -16.08 17.84 -7.42
N GLY A 335 -16.05 19.15 -7.20
CA GLY A 335 -15.77 19.75 -5.88
C GLY A 335 -16.82 19.46 -4.80
N VAL A 336 -17.95 18.82 -5.14
CA VAL A 336 -19.01 18.43 -4.18
C VAL A 336 -19.32 16.94 -4.21
N LYS A 337 -18.80 16.19 -5.18
CA LYS A 337 -19.00 14.74 -5.31
C LYS A 337 -17.97 13.99 -4.46
N ASP A 338 -18.44 13.12 -3.58
CA ASP A 338 -17.60 12.12 -2.91
C ASP A 338 -17.26 10.95 -3.84
N ALA A 339 -16.38 10.06 -3.40
CA ALA A 339 -15.94 8.90 -4.19
C ALA A 339 -17.11 7.99 -4.62
N ASN A 340 -18.16 7.84 -3.79
CA ASN A 340 -19.34 7.04 -4.13
C ASN A 340 -20.13 7.66 -5.30
N LYS A 341 -20.28 8.98 -5.30
CA LYS A 341 -20.96 9.69 -6.39
C LYS A 341 -20.16 9.64 -7.69
N VAL A 342 -18.85 9.74 -7.61
CA VAL A 342 -17.97 9.55 -8.79
C VAL A 342 -18.04 8.11 -9.28
N ASN A 343 -18.11 7.11 -8.37
CA ASN A 343 -18.30 5.72 -8.75
C ASN A 343 -19.64 5.48 -9.48
N GLU A 344 -20.72 6.16 -9.12
CA GLU A 344 -21.98 6.11 -9.86
C GLU A 344 -21.79 6.59 -11.32
N ASP A 345 -21.01 7.65 -11.55
CA ASP A 345 -20.73 8.18 -12.89
C ASP A 345 -19.85 7.23 -13.71
N VAL A 346 -18.78 6.71 -13.12
CA VAL A 346 -17.89 5.75 -13.76
C VAL A 346 -18.64 4.45 -14.11
N SER A 347 -19.43 3.92 -13.17
CA SER A 347 -20.24 2.71 -13.38
C SER A 347 -21.36 2.90 -14.42
N ALA A 348 -21.85 4.14 -14.57
CA ALA A 348 -22.84 4.50 -15.60
C ALA A 348 -22.20 4.71 -16.99
N GLY A 349 -20.86 4.58 -17.12
CA GLY A 349 -20.15 4.75 -18.38
C GLY A 349 -19.95 6.20 -18.81
N ARG A 350 -20.01 7.18 -17.88
CA ARG A 350 -19.85 8.61 -18.23
C ARG A 350 -18.40 9.08 -18.23
N CYS A 351 -17.44 8.29 -17.71
CA CYS A 351 -16.05 8.69 -17.62
C CYS A 351 -15.11 7.65 -18.23
N GLY A 352 -14.05 8.11 -18.88
CA GLY A 352 -13.12 7.25 -19.61
C GLY A 352 -11.77 7.00 -18.95
N MET A 353 -11.35 7.83 -17.98
CA MET A 353 -10.08 7.65 -17.26
C MET A 353 -10.22 8.02 -15.79
N MET A 354 -9.44 7.36 -14.94
CA MET A 354 -9.25 7.76 -13.53
C MET A 354 -7.89 7.31 -13.03
N PHE A 355 -7.24 8.14 -12.23
CA PHE A 355 -6.14 7.66 -11.39
C PHE A 355 -6.70 6.97 -10.15
N GLY A 356 -5.99 5.97 -9.65
CA GLY A 356 -6.41 5.31 -8.44
C GLY A 356 -5.59 4.06 -8.08
N ASP A 357 -6.04 3.36 -7.06
CA ASP A 357 -5.39 2.18 -6.53
C ASP A 357 -5.64 0.94 -7.39
N PHE A 358 -4.86 -0.09 -7.15
CA PHE A 358 -4.94 -1.38 -7.85
C PHE A 358 -6.31 -2.06 -7.77
N TRP A 359 -7.10 -1.80 -6.72
CA TRP A 359 -8.39 -2.44 -6.43
C TRP A 359 -9.61 -1.73 -7.08
N ASN A 360 -9.43 -0.60 -7.77
CA ASN A 360 -10.55 0.25 -8.20
C ASN A 360 -11.60 -0.49 -9.05
N MET A 361 -11.19 -1.51 -9.81
CA MET A 361 -12.11 -2.30 -10.62
C MET A 361 -13.10 -3.12 -9.80
N ALA A 362 -12.83 -3.36 -8.51
CA ALA A 362 -13.77 -4.03 -7.62
C ALA A 362 -15.08 -3.22 -7.43
N TRP A 363 -14.99 -1.89 -7.39
CA TRP A 363 -16.14 -1.01 -7.22
C TRP A 363 -17.04 -0.92 -8.44
N ILE A 364 -16.50 -1.20 -9.64
CA ILE A 364 -17.24 -1.11 -10.91
C ILE A 364 -17.42 -2.48 -11.60
N ASN A 365 -17.15 -3.57 -10.89
CA ASN A 365 -17.27 -4.92 -11.42
C ASN A 365 -18.69 -5.21 -11.94
N ASP A 366 -19.73 -4.70 -11.29
CA ASP A 366 -21.12 -4.84 -11.70
C ASP A 366 -21.43 -4.17 -13.04
N ALA A 367 -20.72 -3.09 -13.41
CA ALA A 367 -20.85 -2.47 -14.72
C ALA A 367 -20.36 -3.41 -15.83
N LYS A 368 -19.23 -4.10 -15.60
CA LYS A 368 -18.71 -5.12 -16.52
C LYS A 368 -19.68 -6.31 -16.67
N ILE A 369 -20.33 -6.74 -15.59
CA ILE A 369 -21.32 -7.83 -15.63
C ILE A 369 -22.53 -7.42 -16.49
N LYS A 370 -22.99 -6.18 -16.37
CA LYS A 370 -24.13 -5.63 -17.13
C LYS A 370 -23.79 -5.39 -18.59
N ASP A 371 -22.59 -4.86 -18.86
CA ASP A 371 -22.08 -4.57 -20.19
C ASP A 371 -20.73 -5.29 -20.42
N PRO A 372 -20.70 -6.43 -21.11
CA PRO A 372 -19.46 -7.14 -21.41
C PRO A 372 -18.45 -6.36 -22.27
N SER A 373 -18.85 -5.27 -22.93
CA SER A 373 -17.95 -4.39 -23.68
C SER A 373 -17.20 -3.41 -22.79
N PHE A 374 -17.75 -3.10 -21.60
CA PHE A 374 -17.15 -2.21 -20.61
C PHE A 374 -15.78 -2.73 -20.17
N GLU A 375 -14.69 -2.12 -20.65
CA GLU A 375 -13.33 -2.66 -20.46
C GLU A 375 -12.35 -1.58 -20.03
N TRP A 376 -11.62 -1.86 -18.96
CA TRP A 376 -10.60 -0.98 -18.37
C TRP A 376 -9.26 -1.71 -18.27
N VAL A 377 -8.17 -0.97 -18.46
CA VAL A 377 -6.82 -1.45 -18.19
C VAL A 377 -6.04 -0.44 -17.34
N PRO A 378 -5.17 -0.92 -16.46
CA PRO A 378 -4.24 -0.06 -15.74
C PRO A 378 -3.00 0.21 -16.62
N VAL A 379 -2.53 1.44 -16.61
CA VAL A 379 -1.22 1.82 -17.15
C VAL A 379 -0.42 2.56 -16.08
N ALA A 380 0.90 2.58 -16.20
CA ALA A 380 1.75 3.38 -15.33
C ALA A 380 1.40 4.87 -15.47
N ILE A 381 1.71 5.67 -14.46
CA ILE A 381 1.58 7.12 -14.51
C ILE A 381 2.31 7.64 -15.76
N PRO A 382 1.63 8.40 -16.65
CA PRO A 382 2.23 8.89 -17.89
C PRO A 382 3.44 9.79 -17.65
N SER A 383 4.45 9.69 -18.51
CA SER A 383 5.63 10.54 -18.47
C SER A 383 5.31 11.97 -18.88
N LEU A 384 5.88 12.97 -18.19
CA LEU A 384 5.69 14.39 -18.56
C LEU A 384 6.36 14.74 -19.89
N ASP A 385 7.55 14.18 -20.14
CA ASP A 385 8.42 14.54 -21.27
C ASP A 385 8.62 13.41 -22.31
N GLY A 386 7.97 12.25 -22.10
CA GLY A 386 8.07 11.06 -22.93
C GLY A 386 9.41 10.31 -22.83
N THR A 387 10.31 10.74 -21.94
CA THR A 387 11.65 10.17 -21.78
C THR A 387 11.96 9.75 -20.36
N THR A 388 11.50 10.52 -19.38
CA THR A 388 11.69 10.28 -17.95
C THR A 388 10.45 9.61 -17.37
N PRO A 389 10.53 8.37 -16.86
CA PRO A 389 9.39 7.74 -16.21
C PRO A 389 8.91 8.56 -15.02
N ALA A 390 7.60 8.72 -14.87
CA ALA A 390 7.02 9.32 -13.68
C ALA A 390 7.30 8.44 -12.46
N LYS A 391 7.45 9.09 -11.31
CA LYS A 391 7.65 8.40 -10.02
C LYS A 391 6.34 8.40 -9.24
N ALA A 392 5.95 7.24 -8.71
CA ALA A 392 4.82 7.15 -7.80
C ALA A 392 5.24 7.58 -6.38
N GLN A 393 4.46 8.47 -5.75
CA GLN A 393 4.63 8.71 -4.32
C GLN A 393 4.08 7.54 -3.51
N LEU A 394 4.78 7.19 -2.44
CA LEU A 394 4.40 6.14 -1.51
C LEU A 394 4.22 6.74 -0.11
N SER A 395 3.14 6.34 0.56
CA SER A 395 2.95 6.67 1.98
C SER A 395 3.99 5.95 2.84
N ALA A 396 4.13 6.34 4.10
CA ALA A 396 4.92 5.59 5.08
C ALA A 396 4.42 4.14 5.21
N SER A 397 5.30 3.22 5.58
CA SER A 397 4.99 1.80 5.79
C SER A 397 4.00 1.55 6.92
N THR A 398 3.90 2.49 7.84
CA THR A 398 2.90 2.49 8.91
C THR A 398 2.39 3.90 9.18
N VAL A 399 1.10 3.99 9.46
CA VAL A 399 0.41 5.22 9.90
C VAL A 399 -0.36 4.98 11.20
N ASP A 400 -0.51 3.71 11.58
CA ASP A 400 -1.23 3.25 12.77
C ASP A 400 -0.36 2.32 13.61
N PHE A 401 -0.63 2.27 14.89
CA PHE A 401 0.12 1.54 15.89
C PHE A 401 -0.84 0.83 16.85
N TYR A 402 -0.46 -0.34 17.32
CA TYR A 402 -1.11 -1.00 18.45
C TYR A 402 -0.36 -0.63 19.72
N VAL A 403 -1.02 0.11 20.60
CA VAL A 403 -0.52 0.45 21.93
C VAL A 403 -1.05 -0.52 22.96
N ILE A 404 -0.24 -0.83 23.97
CA ILE A 404 -0.61 -1.64 25.12
C ILE A 404 -0.69 -0.71 26.33
N SER A 405 -1.81 -0.75 27.05
CA SER A 405 -2.02 0.06 28.25
C SER A 405 -0.94 -0.18 29.30
N ALA A 406 -0.54 0.87 30.02
CA ALA A 406 0.36 0.74 31.16
C ALA A 406 -0.21 -0.17 32.27
N ASP A 407 -1.53 -0.31 32.34
CA ASP A 407 -2.25 -1.15 33.32
C ASP A 407 -2.52 -2.57 32.83
N CYS A 408 -2.09 -2.94 31.59
CA CYS A 408 -2.30 -4.28 31.04
C CYS A 408 -1.50 -5.34 31.85
N GLU A 409 -2.21 -6.33 32.39
CA GLU A 409 -1.58 -7.40 33.19
C GLU A 409 -0.88 -8.46 32.34
N HIS A 410 -1.28 -8.62 31.07
CA HIS A 410 -0.80 -9.64 30.13
C HIS A 410 -0.35 -9.06 28.77
N PRO A 411 0.66 -8.20 28.72
CA PRO A 411 1.10 -7.58 27.47
C PRO A 411 1.61 -8.60 26.45
N GLU A 412 2.19 -9.73 26.89
CA GLU A 412 2.64 -10.82 26.03
C GLU A 412 1.49 -11.52 25.30
N ALA A 413 0.25 -11.46 25.82
CA ALA A 413 -0.92 -12.02 25.17
C ALA A 413 -1.23 -11.29 23.84
N VAL A 414 -1.02 -9.98 23.80
CA VAL A 414 -1.19 -9.16 22.58
C VAL A 414 -0.18 -9.60 21.50
N ILE A 415 1.07 -9.84 21.90
CA ILE A 415 2.12 -10.32 20.97
C ILE A 415 1.81 -11.74 20.48
N LYS A 416 1.33 -12.63 21.33
CA LYS A 416 0.92 -14.00 20.94
C LYS A 416 -0.26 -13.98 19.97
N MET A 417 -1.25 -13.10 20.17
CA MET A 417 -2.35 -12.92 19.22
C MET A 417 -1.85 -12.43 17.85
N LEU A 418 -0.86 -11.55 17.84
CA LEU A 418 -0.24 -11.06 16.60
C LEU A 418 0.53 -12.16 15.86
N ASN A 419 1.35 -12.95 16.59
CA ASN A 419 2.05 -14.10 16.02
C ASN A 419 1.08 -15.08 15.37
N LEU A 420 -0.01 -15.40 16.10
CA LEU A 420 -1.03 -16.33 15.66
C LEU A 420 -1.76 -15.82 14.43
N GLN A 421 -2.09 -14.51 14.39
CA GLN A 421 -2.72 -13.88 13.24
C GLN A 421 -1.83 -14.01 12.00
N LEU A 422 -0.55 -13.66 12.13
CA LEU A 422 0.35 -13.67 11.00
C LEU A 422 0.62 -15.11 10.50
N GLU A 423 0.82 -16.06 11.43
CA GLU A 423 1.02 -17.47 11.12
C GLU A 423 -0.18 -18.06 10.37
N LYS A 424 -1.40 -17.82 10.85
CA LYS A 424 -2.63 -18.40 10.27
C LYS A 424 -3.06 -17.72 8.98
N SER A 425 -2.74 -16.45 8.80
CA SER A 425 -3.04 -15.75 7.54
C SER A 425 -1.98 -15.97 6.46
N TYR A 426 -0.68 -16.09 6.83
CA TYR A 426 0.44 -15.98 5.87
C TYR A 426 1.64 -16.90 6.16
N GLY A 427 1.66 -17.62 7.29
CA GLY A 427 2.78 -18.45 7.73
C GLY A 427 2.80 -19.85 7.10
N GLU A 428 3.60 -20.74 7.69
CA GLU A 428 3.72 -22.12 7.23
C GLU A 428 2.45 -22.96 7.43
N THR A 429 1.63 -22.59 8.44
CA THR A 429 0.36 -23.26 8.76
C THR A 429 -0.85 -22.40 8.36
N ALA A 430 -0.68 -21.54 7.35
CA ALA A 430 -1.73 -20.63 6.91
C ALA A 430 -2.95 -21.39 6.35
N GLU A 431 -4.13 -20.87 6.67
CA GLU A 431 -5.44 -21.31 6.19
C GLU A 431 -6.19 -20.06 5.69
N PRO A 432 -5.76 -19.47 4.56
CA PRO A 432 -6.24 -18.15 4.11
C PRO A 432 -7.72 -18.14 3.78
N GLU A 433 -8.32 -19.27 3.38
CA GLU A 433 -9.76 -19.43 3.14
C GLU A 433 -10.60 -19.40 4.43
N VAL A 434 -9.94 -19.49 5.59
CA VAL A 434 -10.59 -19.38 6.91
C VAL A 434 -10.26 -18.04 7.56
N TYR A 435 -8.98 -17.65 7.54
CA TYR A 435 -8.43 -16.54 8.34
C TYR A 435 -8.16 -15.28 7.54
N ASN A 436 -8.39 -15.28 6.21
CA ASN A 436 -8.17 -14.12 5.36
C ASN A 436 -9.43 -13.75 4.56
N ILE A 437 -9.80 -14.53 3.54
CA ILE A 437 -11.04 -14.34 2.75
C ILE A 437 -11.72 -15.69 2.57
N THR A 438 -12.95 -15.82 3.06
CA THR A 438 -13.70 -17.08 2.91
C THR A 438 -14.13 -17.30 1.46
N PRO A 439 -14.45 -18.55 1.07
CA PRO A 439 -15.01 -18.86 -0.26
C PRO A 439 -16.28 -18.08 -0.60
N GLU A 440 -17.05 -17.66 0.42
CA GLU A 440 -18.26 -16.83 0.26
C GLU A 440 -17.94 -15.34 0.12
N GLY A 441 -16.65 -14.94 0.26
CA GLY A 441 -16.18 -13.56 0.10
C GLY A 441 -16.15 -12.72 1.38
N PHE A 442 -16.29 -13.32 2.55
CA PHE A 442 -16.14 -12.59 3.83
C PHE A 442 -14.66 -12.32 4.12
N GLY A 443 -14.31 -11.05 4.36
CA GLY A 443 -12.96 -10.63 4.72
C GLY A 443 -12.64 -10.83 6.18
N THR A 444 -12.37 -12.08 6.60
CA THR A 444 -12.06 -12.44 7.99
C THR A 444 -10.75 -11.82 8.50
N TYR A 445 -9.87 -11.37 7.58
CA TYR A 445 -8.67 -10.59 7.91
C TYR A 445 -8.96 -9.29 8.68
N GLN A 446 -10.21 -8.80 8.65
CA GLN A 446 -10.64 -7.60 9.36
C GLN A 446 -10.99 -7.85 10.84
N TYR A 447 -11.19 -9.11 11.27
CA TYR A 447 -11.71 -9.43 12.60
C TYR A 447 -10.66 -9.47 13.72
N PRO A 448 -9.37 -9.78 13.49
CA PRO A 448 -8.37 -9.86 14.55
C PRO A 448 -8.30 -8.59 15.41
N VAL A 449 -7.91 -8.76 16.67
CA VAL A 449 -7.63 -7.65 17.60
C VAL A 449 -6.43 -6.84 17.09
N VAL A 450 -5.37 -7.54 16.76
CA VAL A 450 -4.12 -7.00 16.18
C VAL A 450 -3.81 -7.73 14.88
N SER A 451 -3.34 -7.03 13.86
CA SER A 451 -3.02 -7.64 12.56
C SER A 451 -1.97 -6.84 11.81
N ILE A 452 -1.06 -7.56 11.17
CA ILE A 452 -0.11 -7.05 10.18
C ILE A 452 -0.10 -7.99 8.97
N GLU A 453 0.48 -7.54 7.86
CA GLU A 453 0.61 -8.37 6.66
C GLU A 453 2.01 -8.23 6.03
N PRO A 454 2.53 -9.27 5.36
CA PRO A 454 3.76 -9.16 4.59
C PRO A 454 3.60 -8.14 3.46
N PRO A 455 4.42 -7.07 3.38
CA PRO A 455 4.19 -5.96 2.46
C PRO A 455 4.17 -6.33 0.97
N MET A 456 4.85 -7.43 0.59
CA MET A 456 4.93 -7.87 -0.82
C MET A 456 3.97 -9.00 -1.17
N LYS A 457 3.08 -9.41 -0.26
CA LYS A 457 2.17 -10.56 -0.43
C LYS A 457 1.39 -10.49 -1.74
N ASN A 458 0.66 -9.41 -1.96
CA ASN A 458 -0.20 -9.25 -3.14
C ASN A 458 0.60 -9.15 -4.44
N PHE A 459 1.78 -8.51 -4.41
CA PHE A 459 2.67 -8.43 -5.57
C PHE A 459 3.24 -9.80 -5.93
N THR A 460 3.64 -10.59 -4.94
CA THR A 460 4.10 -11.97 -5.13
C THR A 460 2.98 -12.85 -5.70
N ALA A 461 1.77 -12.74 -5.16
CA ALA A 461 0.60 -13.44 -5.68
C ALA A 461 0.32 -13.08 -7.15
N ALA A 462 0.34 -11.79 -7.51
CA ALA A 462 0.12 -11.36 -8.89
C ALA A 462 1.17 -11.89 -9.86
N GLN A 463 2.44 -11.95 -9.44
CA GLN A 463 3.51 -12.52 -10.27
C GLN A 463 3.31 -14.02 -10.49
N LYS A 464 2.99 -14.78 -9.45
CA LYS A 464 2.75 -16.23 -9.54
C LYS A 464 1.51 -16.53 -10.39
N VAL A 465 0.38 -15.85 -10.14
CA VAL A 465 -0.85 -15.99 -10.92
C VAL A 465 -0.60 -15.69 -12.39
N THR A 466 0.09 -14.59 -12.68
CA THR A 466 0.46 -14.21 -14.05
C THR A 466 1.34 -15.27 -14.71
N ALA A 467 2.35 -15.80 -14.01
CA ALA A 467 3.25 -16.84 -14.55
C ALA A 467 2.47 -18.13 -14.88
N VAL A 468 1.53 -18.54 -14.03
CA VAL A 468 0.69 -19.72 -14.29
C VAL A 468 -0.25 -19.49 -15.47
N ILE A 469 -0.93 -18.34 -15.58
CA ILE A 469 -1.81 -18.02 -16.71
C ILE A 469 -1.02 -18.00 -18.03
N ASN A 470 0.23 -17.53 -18.01
CA ASN A 470 1.12 -17.51 -19.18
C ASN A 470 1.70 -18.90 -19.51
N GLY A 471 1.51 -19.92 -18.67
CA GLY A 471 2.08 -21.26 -18.83
C GLY A 471 3.58 -21.34 -18.50
N GLU A 472 4.08 -20.40 -17.70
CA GLU A 472 5.48 -20.30 -17.27
C GLU A 472 5.73 -21.03 -15.94
N ALA A 473 4.66 -21.32 -15.17
CA ALA A 473 4.69 -22.04 -13.91
C ALA A 473 3.53 -23.05 -13.81
N ASP A 474 3.70 -24.04 -12.92
CA ASP A 474 2.65 -25.05 -12.65
C ASP A 474 1.62 -24.47 -11.66
N PRO A 475 0.30 -24.65 -11.90
CA PRO A 475 -0.74 -24.26 -10.94
C PRO A 475 -0.58 -24.84 -9.54
N ASP A 476 0.08 -25.99 -9.39
CA ASP A 476 0.35 -26.62 -8.09
C ASP A 476 1.36 -25.84 -7.23
N THR A 477 2.02 -24.82 -7.79
CA THR A 477 2.91 -23.91 -7.05
C THR A 477 2.16 -22.79 -6.32
N LEU A 478 0.86 -22.62 -6.59
CA LEU A 478 0.01 -21.61 -5.95
C LEU A 478 -0.49 -22.14 -4.60
N ASN A 479 -0.45 -21.28 -3.57
CA ASN A 479 -1.20 -21.53 -2.35
C ASN A 479 -2.72 -21.33 -2.59
N ASP A 480 -3.55 -21.58 -1.59
CA ASP A 480 -5.01 -21.55 -1.76
C ASP A 480 -5.53 -20.16 -2.09
N GLU A 481 -5.00 -19.10 -1.48
CA GLU A 481 -5.35 -17.70 -1.81
C GLU A 481 -4.96 -17.35 -3.25
N GLU A 482 -3.73 -17.66 -3.65
CA GLU A 482 -3.22 -17.42 -5.01
C GLU A 482 -4.00 -18.24 -6.04
N ARG A 483 -4.38 -19.47 -5.69
CA ARG A 483 -5.22 -20.35 -6.51
C ARG A 483 -6.62 -19.76 -6.72
N GLY A 484 -7.22 -19.17 -5.67
CA GLY A 484 -8.50 -18.47 -5.79
C GLY A 484 -8.44 -17.31 -6.78
N TYR A 485 -7.39 -16.48 -6.72
CA TYR A 485 -7.18 -15.39 -7.69
C TYR A 485 -6.97 -15.91 -9.12
N TYR A 486 -6.17 -16.97 -9.28
CA TYR A 486 -5.94 -17.64 -10.56
C TYR A 486 -7.25 -18.16 -11.18
N GLU A 487 -8.07 -18.88 -10.41
CA GLU A 487 -9.32 -19.46 -10.90
C GLU A 487 -10.33 -18.38 -11.34
N MET A 488 -10.47 -17.30 -10.55
CA MET A 488 -11.32 -16.16 -10.90
C MET A 488 -10.82 -15.45 -12.16
N ALA A 489 -9.50 -15.22 -12.27
CA ALA A 489 -8.90 -14.63 -13.46
C ALA A 489 -9.12 -15.49 -14.71
N CYS A 490 -8.97 -16.81 -14.62
CA CYS A 490 -9.25 -17.76 -15.72
C CYS A 490 -10.72 -17.74 -16.14
N LYS A 491 -11.67 -17.74 -15.20
CA LYS A 491 -13.11 -17.60 -15.50
C LYS A 491 -13.38 -16.32 -16.28
N SER A 492 -12.78 -15.21 -15.89
CA SER A 492 -12.91 -13.93 -16.61
C SER A 492 -12.34 -14.00 -18.03
N LEU A 493 -11.18 -14.64 -18.22
CA LEU A 493 -10.58 -14.86 -19.55
C LEU A 493 -11.46 -15.72 -20.46
N ASP A 494 -12.21 -16.68 -19.88
CA ASP A 494 -13.20 -17.51 -20.56
C ASP A 494 -14.53 -16.78 -20.82
N GLY A 495 -14.67 -15.52 -20.37
CA GLY A 495 -15.83 -14.66 -20.58
C GLY A 495 -16.89 -14.75 -19.48
N ASP A 496 -16.63 -15.43 -18.38
CA ASP A 496 -17.46 -15.40 -17.18
C ASP A 496 -16.99 -14.28 -16.24
N HIS A 497 -17.66 -13.14 -16.36
CA HIS A 497 -17.37 -11.94 -15.55
C HIS A 497 -18.24 -11.83 -14.29
N LYS A 498 -19.01 -12.88 -13.94
CA LYS A 498 -19.83 -12.89 -12.73
C LYS A 498 -18.97 -12.84 -11.47
N ASP A 499 -19.64 -12.58 -10.38
CA ASP A 499 -19.00 -12.43 -9.09
C ASP A 499 -17.83 -11.42 -9.17
N ASN A 500 -16.67 -11.80 -8.71
CA ASN A 500 -15.48 -10.95 -8.68
C ASN A 500 -14.46 -11.26 -9.79
N ASN A 501 -14.81 -12.11 -10.76
CA ASN A 501 -13.86 -12.68 -11.71
C ASN A 501 -13.12 -11.62 -12.54
N TRP A 502 -13.84 -10.59 -13.03
CA TRP A 502 -13.22 -9.57 -13.87
C TRP A 502 -12.24 -8.68 -13.10
N HIS A 503 -12.63 -8.19 -11.94
CA HIS A 503 -11.73 -7.32 -11.19
C HIS A 503 -10.50 -8.09 -10.68
N GLN A 504 -10.62 -9.37 -10.33
CA GLN A 504 -9.45 -10.18 -9.95
C GLN A 504 -8.46 -10.34 -11.10
N LEU A 505 -8.96 -10.54 -12.34
CA LEU A 505 -8.11 -10.52 -13.52
C LEU A 505 -7.38 -9.16 -13.67
N LYS A 506 -8.09 -8.04 -13.42
CA LYS A 506 -7.51 -6.69 -13.51
C LYS A 506 -6.53 -6.35 -12.40
N MET A 507 -6.58 -7.05 -11.28
CA MET A 507 -5.63 -6.90 -10.18
C MET A 507 -4.43 -7.83 -10.32
N TYR A 508 -4.67 -9.13 -10.46
CA TYR A 508 -3.64 -10.19 -10.32
C TYR A 508 -3.24 -10.84 -11.64
N GLY A 509 -4.03 -10.68 -12.71
CA GLY A 509 -3.75 -11.32 -13.99
C GLY A 509 -2.67 -10.61 -14.82
N PRO A 510 -2.34 -11.16 -16.01
CA PRO A 510 -1.37 -10.57 -16.92
C PRO A 510 -1.78 -9.14 -17.32
N GLY A 511 -0.89 -8.16 -17.08
CA GLY A 511 -1.16 -6.74 -17.30
C GLY A 511 -2.11 -6.11 -16.28
N GLY A 512 -2.38 -6.79 -15.17
CA GLY A 512 -3.15 -6.25 -14.05
C GLY A 512 -2.38 -5.20 -13.24
N ALA A 513 -3.11 -4.46 -12.43
CA ALA A 513 -2.57 -3.27 -11.74
C ALA A 513 -1.38 -3.58 -10.83
N LEU A 514 -1.40 -4.70 -10.09
CA LEU A 514 -0.29 -5.09 -9.23
C LEU A 514 0.98 -5.38 -10.03
N GLY A 515 0.85 -6.00 -11.21
CA GLY A 515 1.97 -6.20 -12.13
C GLY A 515 2.51 -4.88 -12.68
N VAL A 516 1.62 -3.95 -13.08
CA VAL A 516 2.00 -2.60 -13.54
C VAL A 516 2.76 -1.84 -12.46
N ILE A 517 2.26 -1.83 -11.23
CA ILE A 517 2.90 -1.16 -10.08
C ILE A 517 4.27 -1.79 -9.79
N TYR A 518 4.33 -3.11 -9.69
CA TYR A 518 5.57 -3.82 -9.38
C TYR A 518 6.67 -3.55 -10.40
N ASP A 519 6.36 -3.69 -11.68
CA ASP A 519 7.32 -3.54 -12.78
C ASP A 519 7.79 -2.10 -12.98
N ASN A 520 6.85 -1.13 -12.95
CA ASN A 520 7.15 0.26 -13.32
C ASN A 520 7.65 1.11 -12.17
N TYR A 521 7.34 0.73 -10.92
CA TYR A 521 7.75 1.52 -9.76
C TYR A 521 8.75 0.79 -8.89
N TRP A 522 8.46 -0.45 -8.44
CA TRP A 522 9.34 -1.18 -7.54
C TRP A 522 10.63 -1.64 -8.21
N VAL A 523 10.52 -2.45 -9.27
CA VAL A 523 11.70 -2.99 -9.98
C VAL A 523 12.53 -1.89 -10.62
N SER A 524 11.89 -0.82 -11.11
CA SER A 524 12.54 0.30 -11.78
C SER A 524 13.05 1.37 -10.82
N GLY A 525 12.68 1.32 -9.51
CA GLY A 525 13.02 2.33 -8.52
C GLY A 525 12.34 3.69 -8.76
N ASN A 526 11.24 3.72 -9.53
CA ASN A 526 10.51 4.95 -9.84
C ASN A 526 9.51 5.28 -8.73
N VAL A 527 10.02 5.52 -7.53
CA VAL A 527 9.23 5.87 -6.34
C VAL A 527 9.77 7.11 -5.64
N VAL A 528 8.90 7.79 -4.92
CA VAL A 528 9.23 8.82 -3.93
C VAL A 528 8.55 8.43 -2.63
N ASN A 529 9.35 8.01 -1.65
CA ASN A 529 8.84 7.64 -0.34
C ASN A 529 8.52 8.87 0.49
N ASP A 530 7.52 8.78 1.36
CA ASP A 530 7.36 9.75 2.43
C ASP A 530 8.64 9.75 3.28
N ALA A 531 9.26 10.90 3.42
CA ALA A 531 10.54 11.05 4.12
C ALA A 531 10.37 11.26 5.64
N TYR A 532 9.14 11.35 6.15
CA TYR A 532 8.86 11.59 7.55
C TYR A 532 8.39 10.31 8.26
N TYR A 533 9.26 9.70 9.05
CA TYR A 533 9.03 8.44 9.77
C TYR A 533 8.95 8.61 11.29
N ALA A 534 8.90 9.84 11.79
CA ALA A 534 8.83 10.12 13.22
C ALA A 534 7.39 10.43 13.66
N ALA A 535 7.15 10.38 14.97
CA ALA A 535 5.93 10.97 15.52
C ALA A 535 5.89 12.47 15.21
N PRO A 536 4.70 13.04 14.94
CA PRO A 536 4.58 14.46 14.65
C PRO A 536 5.12 15.29 15.82
N THR A 537 5.79 16.40 15.49
CA THR A 537 6.15 17.39 16.50
C THR A 537 4.88 18.02 17.09
N GLU A 538 4.97 18.67 18.25
CA GLU A 538 3.84 19.38 18.86
C GLU A 538 3.21 20.39 17.88
N ALA A 539 4.02 21.17 17.18
CA ALA A 539 3.56 22.11 16.16
C ALA A 539 2.88 21.40 14.98
N MET A 540 3.40 20.27 14.51
CA MET A 540 2.77 19.48 13.46
C MET A 540 1.42 18.92 13.92
N ALA A 541 1.35 18.38 15.14
CA ALA A 541 0.10 17.83 15.70
C ALA A 541 -0.98 18.91 15.81
N GLU A 542 -0.62 20.15 16.17
CA GLU A 542 -1.53 21.28 16.30
C GLU A 542 -1.96 21.84 14.95
N MET A 543 -1.02 22.08 14.03
CA MET A 543 -1.25 22.91 12.85
C MET A 543 -1.50 22.11 11.56
N LEU A 544 -0.86 20.96 11.39
CA LEU A 544 -0.89 20.22 10.12
C LEU A 544 -2.29 19.81 9.64
N PRO A 545 -3.24 19.40 10.52
CA PRO A 545 -4.61 19.14 10.09
C PRO A 545 -5.32 20.36 9.49
N THR A 546 -5.09 21.54 10.09
CA THR A 546 -5.65 22.81 9.58
C THR A 546 -5.01 23.20 8.26
N LEU A 547 -3.69 23.07 8.15
CA LEU A 547 -2.94 23.37 6.93
C LEU A 547 -3.33 22.45 5.76
N LYS A 548 -3.47 21.12 6.00
CA LYS A 548 -3.96 20.16 4.98
C LYS A 548 -5.36 20.50 4.50
N LYS A 549 -6.27 20.90 5.39
CA LYS A 549 -7.60 21.33 5.02
C LYS A 549 -7.57 22.61 4.16
N GLN A 550 -6.73 23.58 4.51
CA GLN A 550 -6.53 24.78 3.74
C GLN A 550 -5.96 24.46 2.35
N GLN A 551 -4.96 23.58 2.27
CA GLN A 551 -4.38 23.11 1.01
C GLN A 551 -5.45 22.55 0.07
N LEU A 552 -6.30 21.66 0.56
CA LEU A 552 -7.38 21.07 -0.23
C LEU A 552 -8.34 22.14 -0.77
N GLN A 553 -8.72 23.10 0.07
CA GLN A 553 -9.61 24.20 -0.32
C GLN A 553 -8.98 25.11 -1.37
N ASP A 554 -7.71 25.49 -1.17
CA ASP A 554 -7.01 26.37 -2.11
C ASP A 554 -6.76 25.66 -3.46
N TYR A 555 -6.40 24.39 -3.45
CA TYR A 555 -6.27 23.56 -4.65
C TYR A 555 -7.58 23.49 -5.43
N THR A 556 -8.68 23.17 -4.76
CA THR A 556 -10.01 23.13 -5.39
C THR A 556 -10.37 24.47 -6.02
N ASN A 557 -10.13 25.59 -5.31
CA ASN A 557 -10.41 26.94 -5.82
C ASN A 557 -9.54 27.27 -7.04
N ILE A 558 -8.26 26.88 -7.03
CA ILE A 558 -7.35 27.11 -8.16
C ILE A 558 -7.82 26.34 -9.40
N ILE A 559 -8.21 25.07 -9.24
CA ILE A 559 -8.75 24.28 -10.36
C ILE A 559 -10.02 24.91 -10.93
N LEU A 560 -10.92 25.38 -10.08
CA LEU A 560 -12.19 25.99 -10.50
C LEU A 560 -11.99 27.35 -11.19
N GLU A 561 -11.10 28.20 -10.66
CA GLU A 561 -10.99 29.61 -11.05
C GLU A 561 -9.82 29.91 -12.02
N GLY A 562 -8.79 29.08 -12.05
CA GLY A 562 -7.58 29.25 -12.85
C GLY A 562 -6.63 30.35 -12.37
N ASP A 563 -6.83 30.84 -11.15
CA ASP A 563 -6.00 31.87 -10.55
C ASP A 563 -4.77 31.25 -9.86
N LEU A 564 -3.68 31.10 -10.60
CA LEU A 564 -2.44 30.51 -10.11
C LEU A 564 -1.69 31.37 -9.08
N ASP A 565 -2.01 32.67 -8.94
CA ASP A 565 -1.40 33.53 -7.91
C ASP A 565 -1.92 33.15 -6.50
N LYS A 566 -3.06 32.45 -6.44
CA LYS A 566 -3.56 31.85 -5.20
C LYS A 566 -2.64 30.77 -4.65
N PHE A 567 -1.94 30.03 -5.50
CA PHE A 567 -0.94 29.06 -5.05
C PHE A 567 0.20 29.73 -4.30
N ASP A 568 0.75 30.84 -4.84
CA ASP A 568 1.83 31.57 -4.18
C ASP A 568 1.36 32.15 -2.84
N SER A 569 0.12 32.64 -2.79
CA SER A 569 -0.49 33.12 -1.56
C SER A 569 -0.71 32.01 -0.53
N PHE A 570 -1.15 30.84 -0.97
CA PHE A 570 -1.28 29.65 -0.14
C PHE A 570 0.08 29.21 0.44
N VAL A 571 1.13 29.13 -0.37
CA VAL A 571 2.49 28.77 0.08
C VAL A 571 3.00 29.77 1.12
N ALA A 572 2.80 31.07 0.89
CA ALA A 572 3.19 32.11 1.85
C ALA A 572 2.44 31.96 3.19
N ASN A 573 1.14 31.66 3.15
CA ASN A 573 0.32 31.43 4.34
C ASN A 573 0.71 30.14 5.08
N TRP A 574 0.99 29.06 4.35
CA TRP A 574 1.49 27.81 4.91
C TRP A 574 2.77 28.05 5.71
N ASN A 575 3.78 28.71 5.11
CA ASN A 575 5.06 29.01 5.77
C ASN A 575 4.95 29.99 6.94
N GLN A 576 3.88 30.78 7.01
CA GLN A 576 3.62 31.68 8.13
C GLN A 576 2.99 30.98 9.33
N LEU A 577 2.16 29.97 9.08
CA LEU A 577 1.37 29.29 10.10
C LEU A 577 2.05 28.02 10.63
N GLY A 578 2.87 27.37 9.85
CA GLY A 578 3.57 26.12 10.16
C GLY A 578 5.01 26.16 9.81
#